data_cc5a5ddd066215855ab69a9e963e5c2e
#
_entry.id   cc5a5ddd066215855ab69a9e963e5c2e
#
_cell.length_a   1.000
_cell.length_b   1.000
_cell.length_c   1.000
_cell.angle_alpha   90.00
_cell.angle_beta   90.00
_cell.angle_gamma   90.00
#
_symmetry.space_group_name_H-M   'P 1'
#
loop_
_entity.id
_entity.type
_entity.pdbx_description
1 polymer ?
#
loop_
_entity_poly.entity_id
_entity_poly.type
_entity_poly.pdbx_seq_one_letter_code
_entity_poly.pdbx_strand_id
1 'polypeptide(L)'
;MASLLPNLSTKQLYNLSFGFFGVQIAYALQSANISRIFATLGADPHQLSFFWILPPLMGMLVQPLVGYFSDKTWCRFGRRIPYLFIGALVAVLVMLMLPNAGSLGITTQIVMWGFSGTMLFGLFSLMLLDTSINMAMQPFKMMVGDMVNEEQKVKAYSIQSLLCNAGSIVGFCAPFILTFCGVQNVAPEGIIPNSVIYSFYIGAAILIGCVVYTTMNVKELNPEEYAKAHQLNAEATTTSDTTPEKQGGVGRAFVTIGLVQFFCWAAFLYQWTYATGAIADNCWGTTDVKSIGYQEAGNWYGVLSAIMAIGAVIWALVIPKIGKVKLAYILSLVIGAIGFASCLFIHNQYVLILSFLCQGCAWAAMLALPFTLFTNAIEGNPRMGTFLGLFNCVICLPQIIAAATGGIILNAVGSQPMMLLMAGVYLLIGAACVVFIKEK
;
A
#
# COMPACT_ATOMS: atom_id res chain seq x y z
N MET A 1 -8.38 -26.54 -22.05
CA MET A 1 -7.18 -27.40 -21.93
C MET A 1 -6.81 -27.49 -20.46
N ALA A 2 -6.58 -28.68 -19.92
CA ALA A 2 -6.19 -28.84 -18.52
C ALA A 2 -4.80 -28.23 -18.31
N SER A 3 -4.63 -27.41 -17.29
CA SER A 3 -3.33 -26.86 -16.89
C SER A 3 -2.40 -28.03 -16.53
N LEU A 4 -1.18 -28.04 -17.05
CA LEU A 4 -0.15 -29.03 -16.71
C LEU A 4 0.43 -28.82 -15.28
N LEU A 5 0.04 -27.75 -14.61
CA LEU A 5 0.42 -27.51 -13.23
C LEU A 5 -0.37 -28.40 -12.27
N PRO A 6 0.28 -29.08 -11.33
CA PRO A 6 -0.39 -29.98 -10.39
C PRO A 6 -1.32 -29.19 -9.44
N ASN A 7 -2.36 -29.85 -8.96
CA ASN A 7 -3.21 -29.31 -7.92
C ASN A 7 -2.42 -29.20 -6.61
N LEU A 8 -2.31 -27.98 -6.09
CA LEU A 8 -1.69 -27.70 -4.79
C LEU A 8 -2.69 -27.92 -3.66
N SER A 9 -2.23 -28.54 -2.58
CA SER A 9 -3.01 -28.63 -1.35
C SER A 9 -3.23 -27.25 -0.73
N THR A 10 -4.27 -27.09 0.07
CA THR A 10 -4.53 -25.83 0.78
C THR A 10 -3.33 -25.37 1.62
N LYS A 11 -2.61 -26.33 2.26
CA LYS A 11 -1.38 -26.04 3.01
C LYS A 11 -0.28 -25.47 2.11
N GLN A 12 -0.10 -26.00 0.91
CA GLN A 12 0.89 -25.49 -0.04
C GLN A 12 0.53 -24.08 -0.53
N LEU A 13 -0.75 -23.78 -0.76
CA LEU A 13 -1.22 -22.44 -1.09
C LEU A 13 -0.96 -21.42 0.04
N TYR A 14 -1.17 -21.83 1.31
CA TYR A 14 -0.78 -21.01 2.45
C TYR A 14 0.73 -20.79 2.53
N ASN A 15 1.53 -21.84 2.39
CA ASN A 15 2.99 -21.74 2.42
C ASN A 15 3.52 -20.78 1.34
N LEU A 16 2.92 -20.82 0.14
CA LEU A 16 3.28 -19.97 -0.99
C LEU A 16 3.12 -18.47 -0.67
N SER A 17 2.13 -18.12 0.13
CA SER A 17 1.80 -16.73 0.45
C SER A 17 2.13 -16.30 1.87
N PHE A 18 2.64 -17.20 2.74
CA PHE A 18 2.81 -16.91 4.17
C PHE A 18 3.81 -15.79 4.44
N GLY A 19 4.90 -15.72 3.68
CA GLY A 19 5.86 -14.62 3.80
C GLY A 19 5.26 -13.24 3.48
N PHE A 20 4.19 -13.20 2.70
CA PHE A 20 3.49 -11.96 2.39
C PHE A 20 2.82 -11.33 3.61
N PHE A 21 2.39 -12.13 4.60
CA PHE A 21 1.94 -11.65 5.91
C PHE A 21 3.02 -10.79 6.59
N GLY A 22 4.28 -11.27 6.65
CA GLY A 22 5.39 -10.51 7.21
C GLY A 22 5.71 -9.23 6.43
N VAL A 23 5.69 -9.30 5.10
CA VAL A 23 5.91 -8.12 4.24
C VAL A 23 4.83 -7.06 4.48
N GLN A 24 3.59 -7.47 4.68
CA GLN A 24 2.49 -6.53 4.96
C GLN A 24 2.56 -5.91 6.35
N ILE A 25 3.10 -6.61 7.34
CA ILE A 25 3.41 -6.00 8.65
C ILE A 25 4.40 -4.85 8.48
N ALA A 26 5.49 -5.06 7.74
CA ALA A 26 6.49 -4.03 7.49
C ALA A 26 5.89 -2.83 6.75
N TYR A 27 5.10 -3.09 5.71
CA TYR A 27 4.42 -2.04 4.94
C TYR A 27 3.42 -1.24 5.80
N ALA A 28 2.63 -1.92 6.65
CA ALA A 28 1.66 -1.27 7.52
C ALA A 28 2.33 -0.43 8.63
N LEU A 29 3.41 -0.95 9.25
CA LEU A 29 4.22 -0.19 10.21
C LEU A 29 4.80 1.07 9.60
N GLN A 30 5.34 0.96 8.39
CA GLN A 30 5.83 2.11 7.63
C GLN A 30 4.69 3.09 7.37
N SER A 31 3.60 2.66 6.74
CA SER A 31 2.48 3.53 6.34
C SER A 31 1.85 4.29 7.51
N ALA A 32 1.72 3.64 8.67
CA ALA A 32 1.13 4.27 9.85
C ALA A 32 2.07 5.23 10.58
N ASN A 33 3.39 5.03 10.47
CA ASN A 33 4.34 5.74 11.34
C ASN A 33 5.29 6.69 10.60
N ILE A 34 5.36 6.69 9.26
CA ILE A 34 6.30 7.55 8.53
C ILE A 34 6.09 9.02 8.85
N SER A 35 4.87 9.54 8.75
CA SER A 35 4.59 10.94 9.07
C SER A 35 4.94 11.27 10.52
N ARG A 36 4.62 10.38 11.46
CA ARG A 36 4.97 10.50 12.87
C ARG A 36 6.48 10.51 13.09
N ILE A 37 7.22 9.58 12.46
CA ILE A 37 8.68 9.49 12.55
C ILE A 37 9.32 10.79 12.05
N PHE A 38 8.99 11.24 10.84
CA PHE A 38 9.60 12.45 10.29
C PHE A 38 9.20 13.71 11.07
N ALA A 39 7.95 13.82 11.53
CA ALA A 39 7.53 14.91 12.41
C ALA A 39 8.34 14.92 13.71
N THR A 40 8.57 13.75 14.34
CA THR A 40 9.42 13.61 15.54
C THR A 40 10.88 13.99 15.27
N LEU A 41 11.40 13.69 14.06
CA LEU A 41 12.75 14.08 13.64
C LEU A 41 12.85 15.59 13.28
N GLY A 42 11.76 16.35 13.39
CA GLY A 42 11.72 17.81 13.21
C GLY A 42 11.23 18.28 11.85
N ALA A 43 10.58 17.40 11.05
CA ALA A 43 9.96 17.82 9.81
C ALA A 43 8.73 18.71 10.06
N ASP A 44 8.67 19.85 9.38
CA ASP A 44 7.50 20.71 9.37
C ASP A 44 6.30 20.01 8.70
N PRO A 45 5.04 20.21 9.16
CA PRO A 45 3.85 19.65 8.52
C PRO A 45 3.76 19.90 7.02
N HIS A 46 4.27 21.05 6.54
CA HIS A 46 4.31 21.39 5.10
C HIS A 46 5.32 20.54 4.31
N GLN A 47 6.33 19.98 4.99
CA GLN A 47 7.35 19.11 4.40
C GLN A 47 6.94 17.63 4.43
N LEU A 48 6.02 17.23 5.32
CA LEU A 48 5.64 15.82 5.53
C LEU A 48 5.18 15.14 4.24
N SER A 49 4.41 15.83 3.41
CA SER A 49 3.93 15.26 2.14
C SER A 49 5.08 14.93 1.18
N PHE A 50 6.20 15.65 1.23
CA PHE A 50 7.35 15.42 0.35
C PHE A 50 7.98 14.03 0.57
N PHE A 51 8.00 13.55 1.82
CA PHE A 51 8.51 12.21 2.13
C PHE A 51 7.68 11.09 1.50
N TRP A 52 6.37 11.36 1.26
CA TRP A 52 5.45 10.42 0.63
C TRP A 52 5.60 10.30 -0.90
N ILE A 53 6.53 11.03 -1.52
CA ILE A 53 6.89 10.82 -2.92
C ILE A 53 7.63 9.49 -3.10
N LEU A 54 8.43 9.06 -2.12
CA LEU A 54 9.30 7.90 -2.23
C LEU A 54 8.56 6.56 -2.39
N PRO A 55 7.54 6.23 -1.56
CA PRO A 55 6.86 4.95 -1.68
C PRO A 55 6.29 4.68 -3.09
N PRO A 56 5.48 5.54 -3.70
CA PRO A 56 4.96 5.30 -5.04
C PRO A 56 6.05 5.35 -6.11
N LEU A 57 7.07 6.19 -5.95
CA LEU A 57 8.20 6.26 -6.89
C LEU A 57 8.98 4.95 -6.89
N MET A 58 9.32 4.42 -5.71
CA MET A 58 10.01 3.14 -5.59
C MET A 58 9.13 1.98 -6.09
N GLY A 59 7.84 1.98 -5.79
CA GLY A 59 6.90 1.00 -6.32
C GLY A 59 6.86 0.97 -7.86
N MET A 60 6.85 2.15 -8.48
CA MET A 60 6.82 2.29 -9.93
C MET A 60 8.12 1.84 -10.60
N LEU A 61 9.27 2.05 -9.95
CA LEU A 61 10.58 1.70 -10.52
C LEU A 61 10.99 0.26 -10.19
N VAL A 62 10.86 -0.15 -8.94
CA VAL A 62 11.44 -1.42 -8.45
C VAL A 62 10.65 -2.63 -8.92
N GLN A 63 9.31 -2.56 -8.91
CA GLN A 63 8.48 -3.73 -9.27
C GLN A 63 8.72 -4.22 -10.71
N PRO A 64 8.78 -3.36 -11.75
CA PRO A 64 9.11 -3.80 -13.11
C PRO A 64 10.53 -4.32 -13.23
N LEU A 65 11.51 -3.68 -12.55
CA LEU A 65 12.91 -4.12 -12.57
C LEU A 65 13.06 -5.51 -11.95
N VAL A 66 12.45 -5.74 -10.79
CA VAL A 66 12.47 -7.06 -10.13
C VAL A 66 11.77 -8.10 -11.00
N GLY A 67 10.65 -7.74 -11.63
CA GLY A 67 9.99 -8.59 -12.61
C GLY A 67 10.94 -9.04 -13.71
N TYR A 68 11.54 -8.07 -14.40
CA TYR A 68 12.45 -8.30 -15.51
C TYR A 68 13.69 -9.13 -15.15
N PHE A 69 14.37 -8.76 -14.05
CA PHE A 69 15.56 -9.48 -13.64
C PHE A 69 15.24 -10.89 -13.12
N SER A 70 14.17 -11.06 -12.34
CA SER A 70 13.77 -12.36 -11.82
C SER A 70 13.30 -13.31 -12.93
N ASP A 71 12.77 -12.81 -14.05
CA ASP A 71 12.45 -13.64 -15.21
C ASP A 71 13.70 -14.25 -15.87
N LYS A 72 14.84 -13.59 -15.78
CA LYS A 72 16.12 -14.04 -16.35
C LYS A 72 17.00 -14.83 -15.39
N THR A 73 16.69 -14.78 -14.10
CA THR A 73 17.48 -15.43 -13.06
C THR A 73 17.02 -16.87 -12.87
N TRP A 74 17.96 -17.80 -12.98
CA TRP A 74 17.76 -19.20 -12.60
C TRP A 74 18.91 -19.65 -11.70
N CYS A 75 18.59 -20.02 -10.48
CA CYS A 75 19.56 -20.56 -9.54
C CYS A 75 18.99 -21.76 -8.77
N ARG A 76 19.80 -22.41 -7.94
CA ARG A 76 19.37 -23.58 -7.16
C ARG A 76 18.19 -23.34 -6.23
N PHE A 77 17.91 -22.09 -5.88
CA PHE A 77 16.78 -21.68 -5.01
C PHE A 77 15.52 -21.29 -5.78
N GLY A 78 15.56 -21.31 -7.11
CA GLY A 78 14.51 -20.84 -7.99
C GLY A 78 14.85 -19.49 -8.63
N ARG A 79 13.84 -18.83 -9.22
CA ARG A 79 13.99 -17.53 -9.88
C ARG A 79 13.41 -16.37 -9.09
N ARG A 80 12.41 -16.59 -8.26
CA ARG A 80 11.69 -15.57 -7.48
C ARG A 80 12.21 -15.47 -6.03
N ILE A 81 12.48 -16.61 -5.39
CA ILE A 81 12.93 -16.73 -4.00
C ILE A 81 14.16 -15.88 -3.68
N PRO A 82 15.20 -15.78 -4.51
CA PRO A 82 16.37 -14.95 -4.20
C PRO A 82 16.02 -13.47 -4.00
N TYR A 83 15.16 -12.92 -4.87
CA TYR A 83 14.71 -11.53 -4.78
C TYR A 83 13.85 -11.28 -3.54
N LEU A 84 12.94 -12.21 -3.25
CA LEU A 84 12.14 -12.22 -2.04
C LEU A 84 13.01 -12.18 -0.79
N PHE A 85 13.99 -13.09 -0.70
CA PHE A 85 14.85 -13.23 0.48
C PHE A 85 15.76 -12.02 0.67
N ILE A 86 16.44 -11.56 -0.38
CA ILE A 86 17.32 -10.38 -0.34
C ILE A 86 16.51 -9.13 0.01
N GLY A 87 15.34 -8.93 -0.62
CA GLY A 87 14.47 -7.81 -0.31
C GLY A 87 14.05 -7.82 1.16
N ALA A 88 13.61 -8.96 1.68
CA ALA A 88 13.23 -9.08 3.09
C ALA A 88 14.42 -8.85 4.05
N LEU A 89 15.61 -9.36 3.72
CA LEU A 89 16.79 -9.17 4.55
C LEU A 89 17.18 -7.68 4.64
N VAL A 90 17.21 -6.98 3.50
CA VAL A 90 17.50 -5.54 3.49
C VAL A 90 16.41 -4.75 4.20
N ALA A 91 15.12 -5.10 4.01
CA ALA A 91 14.02 -4.48 4.73
C ALA A 91 14.16 -4.62 6.25
N VAL A 92 14.53 -5.80 6.75
CA VAL A 92 14.80 -6.05 8.17
C VAL A 92 15.90 -5.13 8.70
N LEU A 93 17.03 -5.03 8.00
CA LEU A 93 18.13 -4.15 8.42
C LEU A 93 17.67 -2.69 8.49
N VAL A 94 16.91 -2.22 7.51
CA VAL A 94 16.40 -0.85 7.50
C VAL A 94 15.33 -0.63 8.56
N MET A 95 14.47 -1.61 8.83
CA MET A 95 13.49 -1.53 9.94
C MET A 95 14.16 -1.43 11.31
N LEU A 96 15.39 -1.92 11.47
CA LEU A 96 16.18 -1.72 12.67
C LEU A 96 16.85 -0.34 12.70
N MET A 97 17.18 0.24 11.56
CA MET A 97 17.90 1.51 11.44
C MET A 97 16.98 2.73 11.47
N LEU A 98 15.90 2.72 10.69
CA LEU A 98 15.01 3.87 10.49
C LEU A 98 14.44 4.45 11.81
N PRO A 99 13.85 3.64 12.71
CA PRO A 99 13.29 4.18 13.95
C PRO A 99 14.36 4.64 14.95
N ASN A 100 15.63 4.34 14.71
CA ASN A 100 16.76 4.79 15.53
C ASN A 100 17.45 6.04 14.96
N ALA A 101 16.95 6.63 13.88
CA ALA A 101 17.57 7.77 13.22
C ALA A 101 17.92 8.92 14.19
N GLY A 102 17.04 9.22 15.16
CA GLY A 102 17.24 10.26 16.14
C GLY A 102 18.32 9.95 17.20
N SER A 103 18.64 8.68 17.44
CA SER A 103 19.59 8.26 18.48
C SER A 103 20.97 7.88 17.94
N LEU A 104 21.16 7.82 16.62
CA LEU A 104 22.45 7.45 16.00
C LEU A 104 23.53 8.53 16.08
N GLY A 105 23.30 9.66 16.76
CA GLY A 105 24.29 10.74 16.91
C GLY A 105 24.62 11.44 15.59
N ILE A 106 23.78 11.31 14.58
CA ILE A 106 23.94 12.01 13.31
C ILE A 106 23.74 13.50 13.56
N THR A 107 24.73 14.30 13.20
CA THR A 107 24.72 15.73 13.46
C THR A 107 23.54 16.42 12.78
N THR A 108 22.68 17.07 13.56
CA THR A 108 21.60 17.92 13.05
C THR A 108 22.12 19.17 12.32
N GLN A 109 23.42 19.46 12.45
CA GLN A 109 24.09 20.62 11.84
C GLN A 109 24.29 20.53 10.31
N ILE A 110 24.22 19.32 9.73
CA ILE A 110 24.27 19.17 8.28
C ILE A 110 22.87 19.51 7.74
N VAL A 111 22.73 20.69 7.15
CA VAL A 111 21.50 21.10 6.47
C VAL A 111 21.76 21.09 4.96
N MET A 112 21.06 20.20 4.26
CA MET A 112 21.11 20.12 2.81
C MET A 112 19.69 20.11 2.26
N TRP A 113 19.39 20.98 1.32
CA TRP A 113 18.04 21.18 0.76
C TRP A 113 16.96 21.49 1.81
N GLY A 114 17.32 22.10 2.95
CA GLY A 114 16.40 22.43 4.04
C GLY A 114 16.10 21.28 5.01
N PHE A 115 16.77 20.12 4.86
CA PHE A 115 16.63 18.97 5.76
C PHE A 115 17.86 18.80 6.64
N SER A 116 17.65 18.45 7.92
CA SER A 116 18.72 18.08 8.85
C SER A 116 19.37 16.75 8.43
N GLY A 117 20.61 16.50 8.89
CA GLY A 117 21.30 15.24 8.62
C GLY A 117 20.50 14.02 9.09
N THR A 118 19.80 14.13 10.21
CA THR A 118 18.90 13.09 10.74
C THR A 118 17.72 12.82 9.80
N MET A 119 17.10 13.87 9.27
CA MET A 119 16.03 13.73 8.28
C MET A 119 16.52 13.12 6.97
N LEU A 120 17.71 13.51 6.50
CA LEU A 120 18.32 12.94 5.30
C LEU A 120 18.63 11.45 5.46
N PHE A 121 19.13 11.07 6.64
CA PHE A 121 19.30 9.64 6.97
C PHE A 121 17.96 8.89 6.99
N GLY A 122 16.93 9.49 7.60
CA GLY A 122 15.57 8.94 7.59
C GLY A 122 15.02 8.78 6.17
N LEU A 123 15.22 9.80 5.32
CA LEU A 123 14.80 9.80 3.91
C LEU A 123 15.50 8.69 3.11
N PHE A 124 16.82 8.55 3.27
CA PHE A 124 17.58 7.47 2.64
C PHE A 124 17.14 6.09 3.12
N SER A 125 16.93 5.94 4.44
CA SER A 125 16.42 4.71 5.04
C SER A 125 15.02 4.38 4.52
N LEU A 126 14.12 5.37 4.41
CA LEU A 126 12.79 5.19 3.83
C LEU A 126 12.86 4.71 2.38
N MET A 127 13.71 5.32 1.56
CA MET A 127 13.92 4.92 0.17
C MET A 127 14.40 3.46 0.07
N LEU A 128 15.34 3.05 0.93
CA LEU A 128 15.81 1.67 0.98
C LEU A 128 14.72 0.71 1.47
N LEU A 129 13.91 1.13 2.45
CA LEU A 129 12.80 0.32 2.96
C LEU A 129 11.76 0.07 1.88
N ASP A 130 11.33 1.13 1.18
CA ASP A 130 10.37 1.01 0.07
C ASP A 130 10.91 0.14 -1.06
N THR A 131 12.17 0.35 -1.45
CA THR A 131 12.85 -0.50 -2.44
C THR A 131 12.82 -1.96 -2.04
N SER A 132 13.17 -2.25 -0.79
CA SER A 132 13.29 -3.60 -0.24
C SER A 132 11.94 -4.29 -0.08
N ILE A 133 10.93 -3.57 0.41
CA ILE A 133 9.55 -4.07 0.53
C ILE A 133 8.98 -4.40 -0.85
N ASN A 134 9.12 -3.49 -1.83
CA ASN A 134 8.65 -3.74 -3.19
C ASN A 134 9.41 -4.89 -3.86
N MET A 135 10.72 -5.01 -3.61
CA MET A 135 11.53 -6.14 -4.08
C MET A 135 11.07 -7.47 -3.50
N ALA A 136 10.67 -7.51 -2.21
CA ALA A 136 10.14 -8.70 -1.56
C ALA A 136 8.69 -9.01 -1.97
N MET A 137 7.87 -7.99 -2.18
CA MET A 137 6.44 -8.11 -2.47
C MET A 137 6.16 -8.67 -3.87
N GLN A 138 6.92 -8.25 -4.87
CA GLN A 138 6.68 -8.60 -6.27
C GLN A 138 6.77 -10.11 -6.53
N PRO A 139 7.77 -10.86 -6.02
CA PRO A 139 7.85 -12.31 -6.18
C PRO A 139 6.61 -13.06 -5.68
N PHE A 140 5.96 -12.63 -4.59
CA PHE A 140 4.74 -13.29 -4.10
C PHE A 140 3.61 -13.25 -5.11
N LYS A 141 3.41 -12.10 -5.77
CA LYS A 141 2.38 -11.96 -6.81
C LYS A 141 2.68 -12.85 -8.00
N MET A 142 3.97 -12.96 -8.37
CA MET A 142 4.43 -13.72 -9.54
C MET A 142 4.41 -15.23 -9.29
N MET A 143 4.81 -15.69 -8.10
CA MET A 143 4.81 -17.12 -7.74
C MET A 143 3.42 -17.75 -7.83
N VAL A 144 2.37 -17.02 -7.47
CA VAL A 144 0.98 -17.51 -7.68
C VAL A 144 0.69 -17.71 -9.16
N GLY A 145 1.11 -16.77 -10.01
CA GLY A 145 0.99 -16.91 -11.46
C GLY A 145 1.80 -18.06 -12.06
N ASP A 146 3.01 -18.27 -11.54
CA ASP A 146 3.97 -19.25 -12.07
C ASP A 146 3.68 -20.70 -11.63
N MET A 147 3.10 -20.90 -10.43
CA MET A 147 3.03 -22.21 -9.77
C MET A 147 1.61 -22.74 -9.57
N VAL A 148 0.59 -21.90 -9.68
CA VAL A 148 -0.80 -22.27 -9.39
C VAL A 148 -1.58 -22.42 -10.69
N ASN A 149 -2.31 -23.54 -10.83
CA ASN A 149 -3.17 -23.77 -11.99
C ASN A 149 -4.38 -22.80 -12.00
N GLU A 150 -4.99 -22.62 -13.18
CA GLU A 150 -6.08 -21.66 -13.38
C GLU A 150 -7.27 -21.88 -12.42
N GLU A 151 -7.62 -23.16 -12.15
CA GLU A 151 -8.76 -23.50 -11.29
C GLU A 151 -8.53 -23.08 -9.83
N GLN A 152 -7.28 -23.05 -9.38
CA GLN A 152 -6.92 -22.72 -8.00
C GLN A 152 -6.45 -21.27 -7.82
N LYS A 153 -6.22 -20.50 -8.90
CA LYS A 153 -5.72 -19.10 -8.82
C LYS A 153 -6.59 -18.22 -7.95
N VAL A 154 -7.91 -18.29 -8.10
CA VAL A 154 -8.85 -17.51 -7.28
C VAL A 154 -8.66 -17.82 -5.79
N LYS A 155 -8.54 -19.10 -5.43
CA LYS A 155 -8.31 -19.54 -4.05
C LYS A 155 -6.94 -19.07 -3.53
N ALA A 156 -5.90 -19.16 -4.35
CA ALA A 156 -4.55 -18.73 -4.00
C ALA A 156 -4.48 -17.22 -3.72
N TYR A 157 -5.05 -16.40 -4.61
CA TYR A 157 -5.12 -14.95 -4.40
C TYR A 157 -6.02 -14.55 -3.21
N SER A 158 -7.08 -15.32 -2.93
CA SER A 158 -7.91 -15.11 -1.75
C SER A 158 -7.13 -15.35 -0.46
N ILE A 159 -6.34 -16.43 -0.39
CA ILE A 159 -5.44 -16.73 0.74
C ILE A 159 -4.38 -15.62 0.87
N GLN A 160 -3.78 -15.20 -0.24
CA GLN A 160 -2.80 -14.11 -0.24
C GLN A 160 -3.41 -12.81 0.29
N SER A 161 -4.61 -12.46 -0.15
CA SER A 161 -5.34 -11.28 0.33
C SER A 161 -5.68 -11.37 1.82
N LEU A 162 -6.09 -12.54 2.31
CA LEU A 162 -6.33 -12.76 3.73
C LEU A 162 -5.07 -12.52 4.58
N LEU A 163 -3.95 -13.10 4.17
CA LEU A 163 -2.66 -12.92 4.85
C LEU A 163 -2.16 -11.48 4.79
N CYS A 164 -2.35 -10.82 3.64
CA CYS A 164 -2.06 -9.40 3.46
C CYS A 164 -2.83 -8.53 4.46
N ASN A 165 -4.15 -8.68 4.53
CA ASN A 165 -4.98 -7.88 5.44
C ASN A 165 -4.69 -8.19 6.91
N ALA A 166 -4.49 -9.47 7.26
CA ALA A 166 -4.12 -9.86 8.62
C ALA A 166 -2.77 -9.25 9.04
N GLY A 167 -1.76 -9.28 8.16
CA GLY A 167 -0.47 -8.63 8.39
C GLY A 167 -0.61 -7.11 8.57
N SER A 168 -1.43 -6.47 7.74
CA SER A 168 -1.67 -5.03 7.86
C SER A 168 -2.31 -4.65 9.20
N ILE A 169 -3.30 -5.40 9.66
CA ILE A 169 -3.95 -5.16 10.97
C ILE A 169 -2.93 -5.29 12.10
N VAL A 170 -2.10 -6.33 12.10
CA VAL A 170 -1.04 -6.52 13.11
C VAL A 170 -0.06 -5.35 13.09
N GLY A 171 0.42 -4.95 11.91
CA GLY A 171 1.35 -3.82 11.76
C GLY A 171 0.76 -2.49 12.24
N PHE A 172 -0.47 -2.19 11.86
CA PHE A 172 -1.16 -0.97 12.27
C PHE A 172 -1.39 -0.88 13.79
N CYS A 173 -1.77 -1.98 14.42
CA CYS A 173 -2.06 -1.99 15.85
C CYS A 173 -0.82 -2.15 16.74
N ALA A 174 0.36 -2.50 16.20
CA ALA A 174 1.52 -2.85 16.98
C ALA A 174 1.97 -1.77 18.00
N PRO A 175 2.12 -0.47 17.64
CA PRO A 175 2.52 0.55 18.62
C PRO A 175 1.47 0.74 19.73
N PHE A 176 0.18 0.67 19.40
CA PHE A 176 -0.90 0.74 20.37
C PHE A 176 -0.86 -0.42 21.36
N ILE A 177 -0.72 -1.66 20.86
CA ILE A 177 -0.64 -2.86 21.70
C ILE A 177 0.56 -2.78 22.64
N LEU A 178 1.73 -2.36 22.15
CA LEU A 178 2.92 -2.21 22.98
C LEU A 178 2.73 -1.14 24.06
N THR A 179 2.10 -0.03 23.73
CA THR A 179 1.76 1.02 24.72
C THR A 179 0.80 0.48 25.77
N PHE A 180 -0.22 -0.28 25.37
CA PHE A 180 -1.14 -0.94 26.30
C PHE A 180 -0.44 -1.93 27.20
N CYS A 181 0.63 -2.61 26.73
CA CYS A 181 1.48 -3.49 27.51
C CYS A 181 2.50 -2.74 28.40
N GLY A 182 2.45 -1.41 28.46
CA GLY A 182 3.30 -0.60 29.32
C GLY A 182 4.58 -0.07 28.68
N VAL A 183 4.78 -0.23 27.36
CA VAL A 183 5.91 0.36 26.64
C VAL A 183 5.71 1.88 26.51
N GLN A 184 6.73 2.66 26.80
CA GLN A 184 6.69 4.12 26.75
C GLN A 184 6.40 4.63 25.33
N ASN A 185 5.41 5.52 25.22
CA ASN A 185 4.98 6.14 23.97
C ASN A 185 5.45 7.60 23.81
N VAL A 186 6.26 8.08 24.72
CA VAL A 186 6.86 9.43 24.73
C VAL A 186 8.37 9.29 24.85
N ALA A 187 9.10 10.14 24.15
CA ALA A 187 10.54 10.18 24.16
C ALA A 187 11.05 11.63 24.16
N PRO A 188 12.34 11.87 24.49
CA PRO A 188 12.97 13.18 24.35
C PRO A 188 12.88 13.71 22.91
N GLU A 189 13.12 15.02 22.76
CA GLU A 189 13.08 15.70 21.47
C GLU A 189 14.00 15.02 20.43
N GLY A 190 13.48 14.83 19.24
CA GLY A 190 14.21 14.20 18.12
C GLY A 190 14.39 12.68 18.24
N ILE A 191 13.86 12.05 19.31
CA ILE A 191 13.93 10.61 19.54
C ILE A 191 12.55 10.00 19.34
N ILE A 192 12.49 8.91 18.57
CA ILE A 192 11.24 8.20 18.30
C ILE A 192 10.84 7.38 19.54
N PRO A 193 9.56 7.36 19.93
CA PRO A 193 9.09 6.60 21.10
C PRO A 193 9.39 5.09 21.01
N ASN A 194 9.67 4.48 22.15
CA ASN A 194 9.99 3.04 22.25
C ASN A 194 8.86 2.15 21.72
N SER A 195 7.59 2.57 21.86
CA SER A 195 6.45 1.85 21.28
C SER A 195 6.57 1.68 19.77
N VAL A 196 7.05 2.69 19.06
CA VAL A 196 7.30 2.63 17.61
C VAL A 196 8.55 1.82 17.32
N ILE A 197 9.68 2.09 18.02
CA ILE A 197 10.95 1.37 17.82
C ILE A 197 10.75 -0.13 17.96
N TYR A 198 10.14 -0.58 19.06
CA TYR A 198 9.91 -2.01 19.30
C TYR A 198 8.90 -2.62 18.35
N SER A 199 7.91 -1.85 17.86
CA SER A 199 7.01 -2.33 16.82
C SER A 199 7.77 -2.67 15.53
N PHE A 200 8.72 -1.83 15.13
CA PHE A 200 9.57 -2.09 13.97
C PHE A 200 10.49 -3.31 14.21
N TYR A 201 11.04 -3.48 15.41
CA TYR A 201 11.87 -4.65 15.74
C TYR A 201 11.10 -5.96 15.70
N ILE A 202 9.91 -5.97 16.30
CA ILE A 202 9.02 -7.15 16.28
C ILE A 202 8.56 -7.42 14.85
N GLY A 203 8.17 -6.37 14.12
CA GLY A 203 7.78 -6.48 12.71
C GLY A 203 8.91 -7.03 11.83
N ALA A 204 10.16 -6.61 12.06
CA ALA A 204 11.34 -7.12 11.37
C ALA A 204 11.58 -8.61 11.68
N ALA A 205 11.44 -9.02 12.94
CA ALA A 205 11.59 -10.42 13.36
C ALA A 205 10.49 -11.30 12.73
N ILE A 206 9.24 -10.83 12.69
CA ILE A 206 8.13 -11.54 12.04
C ILE A 206 8.36 -11.61 10.52
N LEU A 207 8.77 -10.51 9.88
CA LEU A 207 9.05 -10.47 8.46
C LEU A 207 10.06 -11.54 8.06
N ILE A 208 11.23 -11.55 8.70
CA ILE A 208 12.27 -12.52 8.35
C ILE A 208 11.84 -13.96 8.66
N GLY A 209 11.16 -14.18 9.80
CA GLY A 209 10.62 -15.49 10.17
C GLY A 209 9.63 -16.03 9.14
N CYS A 210 8.68 -15.20 8.69
CA CYS A 210 7.70 -15.57 7.68
C CYS A 210 8.34 -15.83 6.31
N VAL A 211 9.32 -15.02 5.92
CA VAL A 211 10.04 -15.20 4.65
C VAL A 211 10.90 -16.45 4.68
N VAL A 212 11.64 -16.70 5.76
CA VAL A 212 12.41 -17.94 5.93
C VAL A 212 11.48 -19.15 5.89
N TYR A 213 10.34 -19.10 6.60
CA TYR A 213 9.35 -20.17 6.54
C TYR A 213 8.89 -20.46 5.09
N THR A 214 8.52 -19.41 4.34
CA THR A 214 8.11 -19.57 2.93
C THR A 214 9.25 -20.16 2.09
N THR A 215 10.46 -19.62 2.20
CA THR A 215 11.61 -20.10 1.39
C THR A 215 12.02 -21.54 1.69
N MET A 216 11.78 -22.02 2.90
CA MET A 216 12.02 -23.42 3.29
C MET A 216 10.94 -24.39 2.85
N ASN A 217 9.69 -23.93 2.73
CA ASN A 217 8.53 -24.78 2.44
C ASN A 217 8.04 -24.70 0.98
N VAL A 218 8.52 -23.71 0.22
CA VAL A 218 8.17 -23.53 -1.19
C VAL A 218 9.36 -23.90 -2.06
N LYS A 219 9.13 -24.82 -2.97
CA LYS A 219 10.12 -25.18 -4.02
C LYS A 219 9.59 -24.70 -5.35
N GLU A 220 10.28 -23.74 -5.96
CA GLU A 220 9.93 -23.26 -7.30
C GLU A 220 10.17 -24.34 -8.34
N LEU A 221 9.43 -24.23 -9.46
CA LEU A 221 9.63 -25.08 -10.62
C LEU A 221 11.04 -24.88 -11.19
N ASN A 222 11.67 -25.96 -11.60
CA ASN A 222 12.92 -25.86 -12.34
C ASN A 222 12.69 -25.36 -13.79
N PRO A 223 13.75 -24.94 -14.52
CA PRO A 223 13.59 -24.40 -15.88
C PRO A 223 12.83 -25.30 -16.84
N GLU A 224 13.06 -26.61 -16.75
CA GLU A 224 12.41 -27.59 -17.63
C GLU A 224 10.93 -27.79 -17.27
N GLU A 225 10.62 -27.87 -15.98
CA GLU A 225 9.25 -27.97 -15.47
C GLU A 225 8.46 -26.71 -15.82
N TYR A 226 9.09 -25.54 -15.67
CA TYR A 226 8.48 -24.26 -16.01
C TYR A 226 8.18 -24.16 -17.51
N ALA A 227 9.15 -24.52 -18.36
CA ALA A 227 8.99 -24.52 -19.82
C ALA A 227 7.86 -25.46 -20.23
N LYS A 228 7.80 -26.69 -19.71
CA LYS A 228 6.72 -27.64 -19.97
C LYS A 228 5.35 -27.12 -19.55
N ALA A 229 5.25 -26.51 -18.37
CA ALA A 229 3.99 -25.97 -17.85
C ALA A 229 3.44 -24.80 -18.68
N HIS A 230 4.33 -24.01 -19.31
CA HIS A 230 3.97 -22.76 -19.99
C HIS A 230 4.08 -22.84 -21.54
N GLN A 231 4.69 -23.88 -22.10
CA GLN A 231 4.81 -24.06 -23.57
C GLN A 231 3.44 -24.18 -24.27
N LEU A 232 2.43 -24.71 -23.62
CA LEU A 232 1.06 -24.77 -24.17
C LEU A 232 0.39 -23.38 -24.27
N ASN A 233 0.88 -22.38 -23.51
CA ASN A 233 0.39 -21.01 -23.63
C ASN A 233 1.09 -20.20 -24.74
N ALA A 234 2.28 -20.60 -25.16
CA ALA A 234 3.03 -19.93 -26.23
C ALA A 234 2.43 -20.21 -27.64
N GLU A 235 1.90 -21.40 -27.88
CA GLU A 235 1.24 -21.74 -29.16
C GLU A 235 -0.13 -21.06 -29.31
N ALA A 236 -0.82 -20.77 -28.21
CA ALA A 236 -2.09 -20.04 -28.22
C ALA A 236 -1.96 -18.53 -28.48
N THR A 237 -0.75 -17.98 -28.32
CA THR A 237 -0.49 -16.52 -28.47
C THR A 237 -0.04 -16.13 -29.88
N THR A 238 0.25 -17.08 -30.75
CA THR A 238 0.77 -16.79 -32.10
C THR A 238 -0.27 -16.72 -33.21
N THR A 239 -1.55 -16.88 -32.90
CA THR A 239 -2.63 -16.77 -33.89
C THR A 239 -3.69 -15.75 -33.49
N SER A 240 -3.34 -14.49 -33.54
CA SER A 240 -4.35 -13.41 -33.68
C SER A 240 -3.71 -12.14 -34.23
N ASP A 241 -3.37 -12.16 -35.50
CA ASP A 241 -3.42 -10.96 -36.33
C ASP A 241 -4.90 -10.57 -36.49
N THR A 242 -5.39 -9.73 -35.62
CA THR A 242 -6.72 -9.12 -35.77
C THR A 242 -6.65 -7.62 -35.59
N THR A 243 -6.75 -6.95 -36.69
CA THR A 243 -7.27 -5.60 -37.04
C THR A 243 -7.30 -4.48 -35.97
N PRO A 244 -6.92 -3.23 -36.39
CA PRO A 244 -6.75 -2.06 -35.53
C PRO A 244 -8.04 -1.38 -35.05
N GLU A 245 -9.20 -1.96 -35.23
CA GLU A 245 -10.48 -1.24 -35.13
C GLU A 245 -11.02 -0.90 -33.72
N LYS A 246 -10.36 -1.35 -32.64
CA LYS A 246 -10.82 -1.10 -31.26
C LYS A 246 -9.91 -0.20 -30.39
N GLN A 247 -8.95 0.51 -30.97
CA GLN A 247 -8.01 1.34 -30.18
C GLN A 247 -8.65 2.56 -29.52
N GLY A 248 -9.69 3.16 -30.11
CA GLY A 248 -10.34 4.36 -29.56
C GLY A 248 -11.06 4.15 -28.23
N GLY A 249 -11.55 2.93 -27.96
CA GLY A 249 -12.24 2.60 -26.70
C GLY A 249 -11.31 2.45 -25.52
N VAL A 250 -10.12 1.87 -25.72
CA VAL A 250 -9.12 1.60 -24.68
C VAL A 250 -8.54 2.91 -24.12
N GLY A 251 -8.15 3.86 -24.98
CA GLY A 251 -7.60 5.14 -24.55
C GLY A 251 -8.61 5.96 -23.74
N ARG A 252 -9.87 5.95 -24.14
CA ARG A 252 -10.93 6.63 -23.37
C ARG A 252 -11.16 5.97 -22.01
N ALA A 253 -11.21 4.65 -21.94
CA ALA A 253 -11.36 3.92 -20.67
C ALA A 253 -10.17 4.21 -19.75
N PHE A 254 -8.95 4.18 -20.26
CA PHE A 254 -7.73 4.49 -19.51
C PHE A 254 -7.81 5.91 -18.90
N VAL A 255 -8.18 6.92 -19.68
CA VAL A 255 -8.26 8.31 -19.20
C VAL A 255 -9.40 8.50 -18.21
N THR A 256 -10.60 7.96 -18.48
CA THR A 256 -11.76 8.18 -17.59
C THR A 256 -11.63 7.46 -16.26
N ILE A 257 -11.13 6.20 -16.26
CA ILE A 257 -10.85 5.44 -15.03
C ILE A 257 -9.64 6.05 -14.32
N GLY A 258 -8.62 6.46 -15.08
CA GLY A 258 -7.43 7.11 -14.56
C GLY A 258 -7.75 8.41 -13.82
N LEU A 259 -8.69 9.19 -14.32
CA LEU A 259 -9.14 10.43 -13.67
C LEU A 259 -9.81 10.16 -12.31
N VAL A 260 -10.65 9.13 -12.22
CA VAL A 260 -11.24 8.71 -10.94
C VAL A 260 -10.13 8.27 -9.96
N GLN A 261 -9.21 7.43 -10.42
CA GLN A 261 -8.10 6.95 -9.63
C GLN A 261 -7.18 8.07 -9.16
N PHE A 262 -6.99 9.11 -9.99
CA PHE A 262 -6.19 10.29 -9.61
C PHE A 262 -6.72 10.90 -8.31
N PHE A 263 -8.00 11.20 -8.24
CA PHE A 263 -8.59 11.80 -7.05
C PHE A 263 -8.64 10.83 -5.86
N CYS A 264 -8.89 9.54 -6.09
CA CYS A 264 -8.89 8.54 -5.03
C CYS A 264 -7.52 8.40 -4.37
N TRP A 265 -6.46 8.21 -5.16
CA TRP A 265 -5.12 8.04 -4.62
C TRP A 265 -4.57 9.30 -3.95
N ALA A 266 -4.90 10.48 -4.49
CA ALA A 266 -4.55 11.76 -3.86
C ALA A 266 -5.24 11.93 -2.50
N ALA A 267 -6.51 11.54 -2.38
CA ALA A 267 -7.26 11.59 -1.12
C ALA A 267 -6.61 10.70 -0.03
N PHE A 268 -6.29 9.45 -0.36
CA PHE A 268 -5.67 8.54 0.60
C PHE A 268 -4.22 8.93 0.94
N LEU A 269 -3.49 9.54 0.02
CA LEU A 269 -2.18 10.09 0.34
C LEU A 269 -2.28 11.19 1.41
N TYR A 270 -3.26 12.08 1.32
CA TYR A 270 -3.46 13.11 2.35
C TYR A 270 -3.85 12.50 3.69
N GLN A 271 -4.60 11.41 3.71
CA GLN A 271 -4.83 10.66 4.95
C GLN A 271 -3.52 10.17 5.56
N TRP A 272 -2.70 9.46 4.79
CA TRP A 272 -1.43 8.92 5.29
C TRP A 272 -0.48 10.01 5.78
N THR A 273 -0.50 11.16 5.12
CA THR A 273 0.38 12.29 5.47
C THR A 273 -0.08 13.03 6.69
N TYR A 274 -1.38 13.36 6.78
CA TYR A 274 -1.87 14.38 7.72
C TYR A 274 -2.79 13.82 8.80
N ALA A 275 -3.23 12.57 8.75
CA ALA A 275 -4.22 12.06 9.71
C ALA A 275 -3.74 12.06 11.15
N THR A 276 -2.47 11.73 11.42
CA THR A 276 -1.94 11.76 12.80
C THR A 276 -2.05 13.15 13.40
N GLY A 277 -1.59 14.19 12.69
CA GLY A 277 -1.68 15.56 13.18
C GLY A 277 -3.11 16.09 13.24
N ALA A 278 -3.97 15.71 12.28
CA ALA A 278 -5.38 16.07 12.30
C ALA A 278 -6.13 15.48 13.51
N ILE A 279 -5.84 14.23 13.85
CA ILE A 279 -6.42 13.55 15.02
C ILE A 279 -5.89 14.18 16.31
N ALA A 280 -4.58 14.50 16.36
CA ALA A 280 -3.96 15.15 17.52
C ALA A 280 -4.58 16.53 17.78
N ASP A 281 -4.75 17.34 16.74
CA ASP A 281 -5.38 18.66 16.82
C ASP A 281 -6.85 18.56 17.29
N ASN A 282 -7.65 17.72 16.64
CA ASN A 282 -9.08 17.62 16.91
C ASN A 282 -9.42 16.90 18.23
N CYS A 283 -8.70 15.84 18.59
CA CYS A 283 -9.08 15.00 19.74
C CYS A 283 -8.27 15.30 21.00
N TRP A 284 -7.05 15.78 20.86
CA TRP A 284 -6.17 16.14 22.00
C TRP A 284 -5.84 17.63 22.08
N GLY A 285 -6.33 18.44 21.13
CA GLY A 285 -6.13 19.90 21.12
C GLY A 285 -4.66 20.30 21.00
N THR A 286 -3.83 19.52 20.33
CA THR A 286 -2.40 19.76 20.23
C THR A 286 -1.88 19.54 18.80
N THR A 287 -1.01 20.47 18.37
CA THR A 287 -0.20 20.34 17.16
C THR A 287 1.27 20.08 17.48
N ASP A 288 1.62 20.10 18.78
CA ASP A 288 2.99 19.86 19.24
C ASP A 288 3.33 18.37 19.18
N VAL A 289 4.24 18.04 18.28
CA VAL A 289 4.74 16.66 18.03
C VAL A 289 5.37 16.03 19.28
N LYS A 290 5.90 16.87 20.20
CA LYS A 290 6.50 16.43 21.46
C LYS A 290 5.48 16.07 22.52
N SER A 291 4.25 16.50 22.37
CA SER A 291 3.18 16.28 23.35
C SER A 291 2.78 14.81 23.44
N ILE A 292 2.35 14.40 24.64
CA ILE A 292 1.77 13.06 24.87
C ILE A 292 0.58 12.85 23.94
N GLY A 293 -0.28 13.87 23.78
CA GLY A 293 -1.47 13.79 22.94
C GLY A 293 -1.16 13.51 21.48
N TYR A 294 -0.10 14.11 20.91
CA TYR A 294 0.31 13.81 19.54
C TYR A 294 0.77 12.35 19.39
N GLN A 295 1.54 11.84 20.34
CA GLN A 295 2.04 10.48 20.30
C GLN A 295 0.91 9.44 20.51
N GLU A 296 -0.08 9.76 21.35
CA GLU A 296 -1.30 8.96 21.49
C GLU A 296 -2.15 8.97 20.22
N ALA A 297 -2.30 10.13 19.58
CA ALA A 297 -2.98 10.24 18.28
C ALA A 297 -2.32 9.37 17.21
N GLY A 298 -0.98 9.28 17.18
CA GLY A 298 -0.26 8.39 16.28
C GLY A 298 -0.57 6.91 16.50
N ASN A 299 -0.63 6.47 17.77
CA ASN A 299 -1.06 5.10 18.11
C ASN A 299 -2.51 4.85 17.71
N TRP A 300 -3.38 5.83 17.98
CA TRP A 300 -4.79 5.75 17.66
C TRP A 300 -5.04 5.73 16.15
N TYR A 301 -4.28 6.49 15.38
CA TYR A 301 -4.31 6.43 13.92
C TYR A 301 -4.00 5.02 13.39
N GLY A 302 -3.06 4.30 14.00
CA GLY A 302 -2.81 2.89 13.67
C GLY A 302 -4.04 2.02 13.89
N VAL A 303 -4.71 2.15 15.05
CA VAL A 303 -5.96 1.42 15.36
C VAL A 303 -7.06 1.76 14.34
N LEU A 304 -7.24 3.04 14.04
CA LEU A 304 -8.23 3.51 13.06
C LEU A 304 -7.93 2.98 11.65
N SER A 305 -6.66 2.88 11.27
CA SER A 305 -6.24 2.29 9.99
C SER A 305 -6.56 0.80 9.91
N ALA A 306 -6.40 0.05 11.01
CA ALA A 306 -6.83 -1.33 11.10
C ALA A 306 -8.37 -1.46 10.97
N ILE A 307 -9.12 -0.56 11.60
CA ILE A 307 -10.59 -0.50 11.50
C ILE A 307 -11.02 -0.18 10.07
N MET A 308 -10.32 0.73 9.39
CA MET A 308 -10.55 1.03 7.98
C MET A 308 -10.36 -0.23 7.11
N ALA A 309 -9.31 -1.02 7.37
CA ALA A 309 -9.08 -2.28 6.66
C ALA A 309 -10.20 -3.30 6.90
N ILE A 310 -10.71 -3.40 8.13
CA ILE A 310 -11.88 -4.24 8.46
C ILE A 310 -13.12 -3.74 7.72
N GLY A 311 -13.37 -2.43 7.72
CA GLY A 311 -14.46 -1.81 6.97
C GLY A 311 -14.38 -2.11 5.48
N ALA A 312 -13.18 -2.08 4.90
CA ALA A 312 -12.95 -2.42 3.50
C ALA A 312 -13.29 -3.89 3.19
N VAL A 313 -12.92 -4.82 4.06
CA VAL A 313 -13.26 -6.24 3.91
C VAL A 313 -14.77 -6.45 3.96
N ILE A 314 -15.45 -5.84 4.94
CA ILE A 314 -16.92 -5.93 5.06
C ILE A 314 -17.59 -5.36 3.80
N TRP A 315 -17.15 -4.18 3.34
CA TRP A 315 -17.74 -3.52 2.18
C TRP A 315 -17.49 -4.28 0.88
N ALA A 316 -16.34 -4.94 0.74
CA ALA A 316 -16.04 -5.80 -0.41
C ALA A 316 -17.07 -6.94 -0.58
N LEU A 317 -17.70 -7.41 0.50
CA LEU A 317 -18.79 -8.38 0.46
C LEU A 317 -20.15 -7.75 0.09
N VAL A 318 -20.28 -6.44 0.22
CA VAL A 318 -21.50 -5.69 -0.12
C VAL A 318 -21.50 -5.25 -1.59
N ILE A 319 -20.35 -4.84 -2.12
CA ILE A 319 -20.19 -4.35 -3.51
C ILE A 319 -20.88 -5.24 -4.56
N PRO A 320 -20.70 -6.58 -4.58
CA PRO A 320 -21.35 -7.45 -5.57
C PRO A 320 -22.88 -7.46 -5.49
N LYS A 321 -23.45 -7.15 -4.32
CA LYS A 321 -24.92 -7.16 -4.09
C LYS A 321 -25.60 -5.92 -4.67
N ILE A 322 -24.86 -4.85 -4.97
CA ILE A 322 -25.41 -3.62 -5.55
C ILE A 322 -25.78 -3.81 -7.02
N GLY A 323 -25.17 -4.79 -7.70
CA GLY A 323 -25.53 -5.23 -9.05
C GLY A 323 -25.08 -4.32 -10.20
N LYS A 324 -24.84 -3.02 -9.97
CA LYS A 324 -24.34 -2.05 -10.95
C LYS A 324 -22.98 -1.51 -10.52
N VAL A 325 -21.93 -1.79 -11.30
CA VAL A 325 -20.53 -1.48 -10.93
C VAL A 325 -20.32 0.03 -10.72
N LYS A 326 -20.83 0.86 -11.62
CA LYS A 326 -20.73 2.33 -11.48
C LYS A 326 -21.45 2.86 -10.25
N LEU A 327 -22.66 2.36 -9.97
CA LEU A 327 -23.41 2.78 -8.78
C LEU A 327 -22.68 2.36 -7.51
N ALA A 328 -22.17 1.13 -7.48
CA ALA A 328 -21.37 0.65 -6.36
C ALA A 328 -20.13 1.53 -6.14
N TYR A 329 -19.47 1.94 -7.23
CA TYR A 329 -18.29 2.80 -7.15
C TYR A 329 -18.66 4.18 -6.62
N ILE A 330 -19.67 4.85 -7.18
CA ILE A 330 -20.14 6.17 -6.73
C ILE A 330 -20.53 6.13 -5.25
N LEU A 331 -21.39 5.18 -4.85
CA LEU A 331 -21.82 5.04 -3.45
C LEU A 331 -20.63 4.85 -2.49
N SER A 332 -19.69 4.01 -2.86
CA SER A 332 -18.50 3.75 -2.04
C SER A 332 -17.64 5.02 -1.86
N LEU A 333 -17.42 5.78 -2.92
CA LEU A 333 -16.65 7.02 -2.86
C LEU A 333 -17.38 8.11 -2.07
N VAL A 334 -18.70 8.22 -2.20
CA VAL A 334 -19.51 9.18 -1.43
C VAL A 334 -19.49 8.83 0.07
N ILE A 335 -19.67 7.54 0.44
CA ILE A 335 -19.58 7.10 1.83
C ILE A 335 -18.20 7.40 2.39
N GLY A 336 -17.12 7.11 1.64
CA GLY A 336 -15.76 7.43 2.03
C GLY A 336 -15.52 8.93 2.19
N ALA A 337 -16.08 9.74 1.29
CA ALA A 337 -15.99 11.21 1.38
C ALA A 337 -16.66 11.76 2.65
N ILE A 338 -17.81 11.22 3.03
CA ILE A 338 -18.47 11.55 4.29
C ILE A 338 -17.57 11.16 5.47
N GLY A 339 -16.94 9.98 5.41
CA GLY A 339 -15.97 9.53 6.41
C GLY A 339 -14.78 10.47 6.55
N PHE A 340 -14.22 10.99 5.45
CA PHE A 340 -13.14 11.98 5.48
C PHE A 340 -13.60 13.33 6.03
N ALA A 341 -14.72 13.85 5.51
CA ALA A 341 -15.24 15.13 5.92
C ALA A 341 -15.65 15.16 7.41
N SER A 342 -16.18 14.05 7.93
CA SER A 342 -16.58 13.93 9.34
C SER A 342 -15.40 14.05 10.31
N CYS A 343 -14.17 13.70 9.88
CA CYS A 343 -12.98 13.85 10.72
C CYS A 343 -12.72 15.31 11.15
N LEU A 344 -13.17 16.30 10.37
CA LEU A 344 -13.02 17.72 10.74
C LEU A 344 -13.89 18.09 11.95
N PHE A 345 -15.07 17.47 12.09
CA PHE A 345 -16.08 17.85 13.09
C PHE A 345 -16.07 16.96 14.32
N ILE A 346 -15.36 15.84 14.29
CA ILE A 346 -15.34 14.85 15.37
C ILE A 346 -14.13 15.11 16.27
N HIS A 347 -14.40 15.45 17.52
CA HIS A 347 -13.39 15.71 18.57
C HIS A 347 -13.23 14.53 19.55
N ASN A 348 -13.88 13.40 19.28
CA ASN A 348 -13.82 12.21 20.11
C ASN A 348 -13.19 11.06 19.32
N GLN A 349 -12.08 10.55 19.84
CA GLN A 349 -11.30 9.48 19.18
C GLN A 349 -12.10 8.19 18.93
N TYR A 350 -13.06 7.85 19.78
CA TYR A 350 -13.88 6.65 19.63
C TYR A 350 -14.93 6.81 18.51
N VAL A 351 -15.45 8.02 18.33
CA VAL A 351 -16.43 8.31 17.27
C VAL A 351 -15.75 8.29 15.88
N LEU A 352 -14.46 8.59 15.80
CA LEU A 352 -13.67 8.47 14.56
C LEU A 352 -13.66 7.05 13.98
N ILE A 353 -13.96 6.01 14.77
CA ILE A 353 -14.13 4.64 14.30
C ILE A 353 -15.15 4.58 13.15
N LEU A 354 -16.26 5.29 13.26
CA LEU A 354 -17.29 5.34 12.21
C LEU A 354 -16.76 6.02 10.95
N SER A 355 -15.99 7.10 11.10
CA SER A 355 -15.36 7.80 9.98
C SER A 355 -14.42 6.89 9.18
N PHE A 356 -13.58 6.13 9.87
CA PHE A 356 -12.62 5.23 9.23
C PHE A 356 -13.29 3.97 8.65
N LEU A 357 -14.36 3.47 9.23
CA LEU A 357 -15.19 2.43 8.60
C LEU A 357 -15.76 2.92 7.26
N CYS A 358 -16.28 4.14 7.21
CA CYS A 358 -16.77 4.75 5.97
C CYS A 358 -15.64 4.95 4.93
N GLN A 359 -14.45 5.38 5.35
CA GLN A 359 -13.28 5.48 4.48
C GLN A 359 -12.89 4.11 3.91
N GLY A 360 -13.03 3.03 4.70
CA GLY A 360 -12.83 1.65 4.26
C GLY A 360 -13.71 1.26 3.07
N CYS A 361 -14.93 1.81 2.96
CA CYS A 361 -15.80 1.58 1.79
C CYS A 361 -15.18 2.11 0.49
N ALA A 362 -14.63 3.33 0.52
CA ALA A 362 -13.94 3.89 -0.63
C ALA A 362 -12.66 3.13 -0.96
N TRP A 363 -11.90 2.72 0.07
CA TRP A 363 -10.68 1.94 -0.09
C TRP A 363 -10.94 0.62 -0.82
N ALA A 364 -11.95 -0.15 -0.40
CA ALA A 364 -12.34 -1.40 -1.06
C ALA A 364 -12.69 -1.19 -2.54
N ALA A 365 -13.49 -0.17 -2.81
CA ALA A 365 -13.98 0.11 -4.16
C ALA A 365 -12.85 0.56 -5.11
N MET A 366 -11.97 1.47 -4.65
CA MET A 366 -10.89 1.98 -5.49
C MET A 366 -9.80 0.95 -5.80
N LEU A 367 -9.68 -0.11 -4.99
CA LEU A 367 -8.75 -1.20 -5.29
C LEU A 367 -9.32 -2.23 -6.26
N ALA A 368 -10.64 -2.49 -6.23
CA ALA A 368 -11.25 -3.57 -6.99
C ALA A 368 -11.91 -3.10 -8.30
N LEU A 369 -12.74 -2.06 -8.22
CA LEU A 369 -13.62 -1.69 -9.34
C LEU A 369 -12.90 -1.10 -10.56
N PRO A 370 -11.85 -0.28 -10.44
CA PRO A 370 -11.11 0.23 -11.59
C PRO A 370 -10.46 -0.88 -12.42
N PHE A 371 -9.91 -1.90 -11.77
CA PHE A 371 -9.34 -3.05 -12.46
C PHE A 371 -10.41 -3.83 -13.20
N THR A 372 -11.57 -4.06 -12.57
CA THR A 372 -12.72 -4.73 -13.20
C THR A 372 -13.19 -3.95 -14.43
N LEU A 373 -13.41 -2.64 -14.29
CA LEU A 373 -13.86 -1.78 -15.39
C LEU A 373 -12.84 -1.71 -16.53
N PHE A 374 -11.54 -1.64 -16.17
CA PHE A 374 -10.48 -1.54 -17.16
C PHE A 374 -10.25 -2.86 -17.89
N THR A 375 -10.22 -3.99 -17.19
CA THR A 375 -10.09 -5.32 -17.82
C THR A 375 -11.23 -5.62 -18.77
N ASN A 376 -12.47 -5.26 -18.39
CA ASN A 376 -13.64 -5.40 -19.28
C ASN A 376 -13.51 -4.51 -20.55
N ALA A 377 -12.92 -3.32 -20.40
CA ALA A 377 -12.73 -2.39 -21.54
C ALA A 377 -11.67 -2.87 -22.53
N ILE A 378 -10.65 -3.59 -22.05
CA ILE A 378 -9.53 -4.11 -22.87
C ILE A 378 -9.67 -5.60 -23.23
N GLU A 379 -10.79 -6.22 -22.90
CA GLU A 379 -11.07 -7.62 -23.20
C GLU A 379 -10.88 -7.94 -24.67
N GLY A 380 -10.14 -9.01 -24.98
CA GLY A 380 -9.79 -9.40 -26.34
C GLY A 380 -8.69 -8.57 -27.00
N ASN A 381 -8.03 -7.66 -26.27
CA ASN A 381 -6.89 -6.92 -26.81
C ASN A 381 -5.60 -7.72 -26.65
N PRO A 382 -4.81 -7.96 -27.74
CA PRO A 382 -3.57 -8.74 -27.69
C PRO A 382 -2.49 -8.12 -26.79
N ARG A 383 -2.58 -6.81 -26.48
CA ARG A 383 -1.64 -6.09 -25.61
C ARG A 383 -2.19 -5.86 -24.19
N MET A 384 -3.11 -6.72 -23.73
CA MET A 384 -3.75 -6.60 -22.41
C MET A 384 -2.73 -6.46 -21.28
N GLY A 385 -1.67 -7.26 -21.26
CA GLY A 385 -0.63 -7.19 -20.25
C GLY A 385 0.10 -5.84 -20.21
N THR A 386 0.42 -5.27 -21.38
CA THR A 386 1.06 -3.94 -21.49
C THR A 386 0.15 -2.86 -20.94
N PHE A 387 -1.15 -2.90 -21.26
CA PHE A 387 -2.10 -1.92 -20.74
C PHE A 387 -2.32 -2.03 -19.22
N LEU A 388 -2.33 -3.23 -18.66
CA LEU A 388 -2.40 -3.45 -17.21
C LEU A 388 -1.13 -2.97 -16.51
N GLY A 389 0.05 -3.18 -17.11
CA GLY A 389 1.30 -2.62 -16.60
C GLY A 389 1.30 -1.09 -16.60
N LEU A 390 0.83 -0.48 -17.69
CA LEU A 390 0.70 0.97 -17.80
C LEU A 390 -0.35 1.51 -16.81
N PHE A 391 -1.39 0.73 -16.49
CA PHE A 391 -2.40 1.13 -15.51
C PHE A 391 -1.82 1.31 -14.09
N ASN A 392 -0.70 0.69 -13.76
CA ASN A 392 0.00 0.94 -12.50
C ASN A 392 0.50 2.39 -12.37
N CYS A 393 0.81 3.06 -13.50
CA CYS A 393 1.16 4.48 -13.48
C CYS A 393 0.01 5.37 -13.00
N VAL A 394 -1.24 4.94 -13.25
CA VAL A 394 -2.45 5.61 -12.76
C VAL A 394 -2.61 5.52 -11.24
N ILE A 395 -1.90 4.62 -10.59
CA ILE A 395 -1.83 4.48 -9.15
C ILE A 395 -0.73 5.36 -8.57
N CYS A 396 0.46 5.30 -9.16
CA CYS A 396 1.66 5.95 -8.59
C CYS A 396 1.73 7.46 -8.89
N LEU A 397 1.40 7.87 -10.12
CA LEU A 397 1.51 9.27 -10.54
C LEU A 397 0.64 10.23 -9.71
N PRO A 398 -0.64 9.94 -9.42
CA PRO A 398 -1.46 10.77 -8.55
C PRO A 398 -0.87 10.97 -7.16
N GLN A 399 -0.30 9.92 -6.59
CA GLN A 399 0.33 9.99 -5.27
C GLN A 399 1.57 10.89 -5.29
N ILE A 400 2.40 10.81 -6.32
CA ILE A 400 3.57 11.68 -6.49
C ILE A 400 3.14 13.15 -6.62
N ILE A 401 2.11 13.43 -7.44
CA ILE A 401 1.60 14.79 -7.62
C ILE A 401 0.99 15.32 -6.32
N ALA A 402 0.16 14.52 -5.65
CA ALA A 402 -0.46 14.91 -4.38
C ALA A 402 0.59 15.13 -3.28
N ALA A 403 1.64 14.30 -3.23
CA ALA A 403 2.75 14.47 -2.30
C ALA A 403 3.53 15.77 -2.58
N ALA A 404 3.83 16.06 -3.85
CA ALA A 404 4.55 17.28 -4.24
C ALA A 404 3.74 18.57 -3.98
N THR A 405 2.42 18.50 -4.05
CA THR A 405 1.52 19.66 -3.89
C THR A 405 0.92 19.79 -2.49
N GLY A 406 1.06 18.77 -1.65
CA GLY A 406 0.37 18.69 -0.35
C GLY A 406 0.72 19.84 0.59
N GLY A 407 1.98 20.25 0.67
CA GLY A 407 2.39 21.39 1.49
C GLY A 407 1.80 22.72 1.00
N ILE A 408 1.68 22.91 -0.33
CA ILE A 408 1.05 24.10 -0.93
C ILE A 408 -0.44 24.14 -0.56
N ILE A 409 -1.12 23.00 -0.64
CA ILE A 409 -2.55 22.90 -0.31
C ILE A 409 -2.75 23.11 1.19
N LEU A 410 -1.88 22.54 2.04
CA LEU A 410 -1.92 22.76 3.48
C LEU A 410 -1.81 24.25 3.84
N ASN A 411 -0.91 24.99 3.18
CA ASN A 411 -0.81 26.45 3.32
C ASN A 411 -2.11 27.15 2.95
N ALA A 412 -2.78 26.70 1.91
CA ALA A 412 -4.03 27.32 1.46
C ALA A 412 -5.21 27.03 2.37
N VAL A 413 -5.31 25.81 2.92
CA VAL A 413 -6.43 25.39 3.79
C VAL A 413 -6.19 25.67 5.29
N GLY A 414 -4.93 25.86 5.70
CA GLY A 414 -4.53 26.39 7.00
C GLY A 414 -4.41 25.37 8.15
N SER A 415 -4.90 24.13 8.02
CA SER A 415 -4.76 23.11 9.08
C SER A 415 -4.79 21.68 8.56
N GLN A 416 -4.23 20.72 9.34
CA GLN A 416 -4.21 19.31 8.98
C GLN A 416 -5.62 18.68 8.98
N PRO A 417 -6.55 19.00 9.90
CA PRO A 417 -7.94 18.56 9.77
C PRO A 417 -8.62 18.98 8.46
N MET A 418 -8.32 20.18 7.97
CA MET A 418 -8.82 20.66 6.67
C MET A 418 -8.25 19.86 5.50
N MET A 419 -7.05 19.28 5.61
CA MET A 419 -6.50 18.38 4.59
C MET A 419 -7.31 17.07 4.48
N LEU A 420 -7.89 16.58 5.58
CA LEU A 420 -8.80 15.44 5.53
C LEU A 420 -10.14 15.80 4.87
N LEU A 421 -10.64 17.01 5.11
CA LEU A 421 -11.80 17.52 4.35
C LEU A 421 -11.49 17.59 2.85
N MET A 422 -10.33 18.10 2.46
CA MET A 422 -9.90 18.12 1.05
C MET A 422 -9.81 16.72 0.44
N ALA A 423 -9.35 15.72 1.21
CA ALA A 423 -9.40 14.32 0.80
C ALA A 423 -10.83 13.86 0.50
N GLY A 424 -11.79 14.25 1.35
CA GLY A 424 -13.22 14.01 1.11
C GLY A 424 -13.73 14.68 -0.17
N VAL A 425 -13.34 15.93 -0.41
CA VAL A 425 -13.68 16.65 -1.65
C VAL A 425 -13.11 15.94 -2.88
N TYR A 426 -11.88 15.45 -2.81
CA TYR A 426 -11.29 14.68 -3.91
C TYR A 426 -12.05 13.39 -4.20
N LEU A 427 -12.51 12.65 -3.17
CA LEU A 427 -13.38 11.50 -3.39
C LEU A 427 -14.72 11.87 -4.05
N LEU A 428 -15.32 13.01 -3.70
CA LEU A 428 -16.54 13.48 -4.34
C LEU A 428 -16.31 13.83 -5.83
N ILE A 429 -15.20 14.49 -6.14
CA ILE A 429 -14.81 14.76 -7.54
C ILE A 429 -14.58 13.41 -8.26
N GLY A 430 -13.89 12.46 -7.63
CA GLY A 430 -13.72 11.11 -8.16
C GLY A 430 -15.08 10.44 -8.44
N ALA A 431 -16.02 10.50 -7.50
CA ALA A 431 -17.36 9.95 -7.65
C ALA A 431 -18.12 10.59 -8.84
N ALA A 432 -18.01 11.91 -9.02
CA ALA A 432 -18.57 12.61 -10.18
C ALA A 432 -17.92 12.14 -11.49
N CYS A 433 -16.59 11.91 -11.49
CA CYS A 433 -15.88 11.42 -12.67
C CYS A 433 -16.28 9.99 -13.08
N VAL A 434 -16.79 9.16 -12.17
CA VAL A 434 -17.31 7.81 -12.49
C VAL A 434 -18.42 7.86 -13.54
N VAL A 435 -19.20 8.94 -13.57
CA VAL A 435 -20.30 9.12 -14.55
C VAL A 435 -19.78 9.06 -15.99
N PHE A 436 -18.55 9.52 -16.25
CA PHE A 436 -17.94 9.53 -17.59
C PHE A 436 -17.43 8.16 -18.05
N ILE A 437 -17.34 7.18 -17.17
CA ILE A 437 -16.96 5.81 -17.55
C ILE A 437 -18.12 5.19 -18.34
N LYS A 438 -17.83 4.64 -19.51
CA LYS A 438 -18.79 3.85 -20.25
C LYS A 438 -18.72 2.39 -19.76
N GLU A 439 -19.84 1.87 -19.24
CA GLU A 439 -20.04 0.42 -19.09
C GLU A 439 -20.42 -0.14 -20.48
N LYS A 440 -19.83 -1.29 -20.80
CA LYS A 440 -20.30 -2.10 -21.95
C LYS A 440 -21.53 -2.90 -21.53
#